data_decf2141239119098dab9fcf0f5321d1
#
_entry.id   decf2141239119098dab9fcf0f5321d1
#
_cell.length_a   1.000
_cell.length_b   1.000
_cell.length_c   1.000
_cell.angle_alpha   90.00
_cell.angle_beta   90.00
_cell.angle_gamma   90.00
#
_symmetry.space_group_name_H-M   'P 1'
#
loop_
_entity.id
_entity.type
_entity.pdbx_description
1 polymer ?
#
loop_
_entity_poly.entity_id
_entity_poly.type
_entity_poly.pdbx_seq_one_letter_code
_entity_poly.pdbx_strand_id
1 'polypeptide(L)'
;KSSIALFLSEILGKVLKEEEANFPLYDFLEESFQFLDGAQGNYENFHIQFLWNLASFLGFAPGSTEELIDQLKQSQFSGANVIDAKLLSELVMANYGEPFIISRSQRKECLSGLLYFYRLHIESFGELRSWEILQEVMA
;
A
#
# COMPACT_ATOMS: atom_id res chain seq x y z
N LYS A 1 -7.67 -2.69 12.75
CA LYS A 1 -6.55 -3.65 12.59
C LYS A 1 -6.94 -4.89 11.81
N SER A 2 -7.99 -5.58 12.22
CA SER A 2 -8.39 -6.83 11.57
C SER A 2 -8.70 -6.63 10.09
N SER A 3 -9.34 -5.52 9.74
CA SER A 3 -9.67 -5.21 8.35
C SER A 3 -8.42 -4.93 7.53
N ILE A 4 -7.44 -4.25 8.10
CA ILE A 4 -6.15 -4.00 7.44
C ILE A 4 -5.43 -5.33 7.23
N ALA A 5 -5.37 -6.18 8.26
CA ALA A 5 -4.70 -7.49 8.17
C ALA A 5 -5.36 -8.37 7.11
N LEU A 6 -6.69 -8.41 7.07
CA LEU A 6 -7.42 -9.18 6.06
C LEU A 6 -7.13 -8.67 4.64
N PHE A 7 -7.16 -7.36 4.47
CA PHE A 7 -6.88 -6.71 3.19
C PHE A 7 -5.46 -7.06 2.70
N LEU A 8 -4.46 -6.93 3.57
CA LEU A 8 -3.08 -7.24 3.20
C LEU A 8 -2.87 -8.73 2.96
N SER A 9 -3.56 -9.59 3.68
CA SER A 9 -3.49 -11.03 3.44
C SER A 9 -4.00 -11.39 2.05
N GLU A 10 -5.08 -10.76 1.62
CA GLU A 10 -5.59 -10.97 0.26
C GLU A 10 -4.60 -10.49 -0.80
N ILE A 11 -3.99 -9.32 -0.60
CA ILE A 11 -2.96 -8.81 -1.51
C ILE A 11 -1.78 -9.77 -1.58
N LEU A 12 -1.27 -10.22 -0.44
CA LEU A 12 -0.12 -11.12 -0.40
C LEU A 12 -0.42 -12.43 -1.11
N GLY A 13 -1.64 -12.95 -0.98
CA GLY A 13 -2.04 -14.14 -1.71
C GLY A 13 -2.02 -13.97 -3.22
N LYS A 14 -2.19 -12.74 -3.71
CA LYS A 14 -2.16 -12.44 -5.14
C LYS A 14 -0.76 -12.16 -5.69
N VAL A 15 0.15 -11.67 -4.85
CA VAL A 15 1.46 -11.19 -5.31
C VAL A 15 2.61 -12.11 -4.97
N LEU A 16 2.48 -12.95 -3.95
CA LEU A 16 3.54 -13.88 -3.57
C LEU A 16 3.45 -15.14 -4.41
N LYS A 17 4.59 -15.50 -4.98
CA LYS A 17 4.75 -16.76 -5.70
C LYS A 17 5.75 -17.61 -4.93
N GLU A 18 5.43 -18.89 -4.77
CA GLU A 18 6.15 -19.80 -3.90
C GLU A 18 7.53 -20.24 -4.40
N GLU A 19 7.96 -19.79 -5.57
CA GLU A 19 9.03 -20.45 -6.31
C GLU A 19 10.43 -20.16 -5.82
N GLU A 20 10.66 -19.09 -5.04
CA GLU A 20 12.01 -18.76 -4.60
C GLU A 20 12.03 -18.24 -3.17
N ALA A 21 13.03 -18.67 -2.42
CA ALA A 21 13.27 -18.11 -1.10
C ALA A 21 13.75 -16.66 -1.23
N ASN A 22 13.06 -15.74 -0.57
CA ASN A 22 13.41 -14.33 -0.55
C ASN A 22 13.45 -13.88 0.91
N PHE A 23 14.61 -14.03 1.55
CA PHE A 23 14.75 -13.73 2.97
C PHE A 23 14.53 -12.24 3.28
N PRO A 24 15.02 -11.28 2.48
CA PRO A 24 14.70 -9.88 2.73
C PRO A 24 13.20 -9.59 2.73
N LEU A 25 12.47 -10.20 1.81
CA LEU A 25 11.01 -10.07 1.75
C LEU A 25 10.36 -10.64 3.01
N TYR A 26 10.79 -11.83 3.43
CA TYR A 26 10.23 -12.47 4.63
C TYR A 26 10.51 -11.67 5.89
N ASP A 27 11.72 -11.12 6.03
CA ASP A 27 12.07 -10.27 7.16
C ASP A 27 11.19 -9.00 7.18
N PHE A 28 10.99 -8.39 6.01
CA PHE A 28 10.11 -7.23 5.87
C PHE A 28 8.68 -7.56 6.30
N LEU A 29 8.15 -8.69 5.84
CA LEU A 29 6.80 -9.11 6.19
C LEU A 29 6.67 -9.36 7.69
N GLU A 30 7.63 -10.06 8.28
CA GLU A 30 7.63 -10.35 9.71
C GLU A 30 7.65 -9.08 10.54
N GLU A 31 8.56 -8.16 10.25
CA GLU A 31 8.67 -6.89 10.97
C GLU A 31 7.39 -6.06 10.83
N SER A 32 6.83 -6.00 9.62
CA SER A 32 5.63 -5.23 9.35
C SER A 32 4.42 -5.77 10.12
N PHE A 33 4.22 -7.09 10.10
CA PHE A 33 3.09 -7.69 10.78
C PHE A 33 3.27 -7.70 12.29
N GLN A 34 4.50 -7.79 12.80
CA GLN A 34 4.77 -7.62 14.22
C GLN A 34 4.39 -6.21 14.69
N PHE A 35 4.71 -5.19 13.89
CA PHE A 35 4.29 -3.84 14.21
C PHE A 35 2.77 -3.75 14.28
N LEU A 36 2.08 -4.21 13.25
CA LEU A 36 0.62 -4.11 13.19
C LEU A 36 -0.05 -4.87 14.35
N ASP A 37 0.43 -6.05 14.66
CA ASP A 37 -0.12 -6.87 15.73
C ASP A 37 0.03 -6.20 17.09
N GLY A 38 1.18 -5.57 17.35
CA GLY A 38 1.46 -4.91 18.62
C GLY A 38 0.94 -3.49 18.73
N ALA A 39 0.52 -2.85 17.64
CA ALA A 39 0.14 -1.45 17.65
C ALA A 39 -1.20 -1.23 18.37
N GLN A 40 -1.23 -0.23 19.25
CA GLN A 40 -2.43 0.19 19.95
C GLN A 40 -3.02 1.47 19.37
N GLY A 41 -2.34 2.11 18.44
CA GLY A 41 -2.77 3.30 17.75
C GLY A 41 -1.80 3.64 16.63
N ASN A 42 -2.07 4.71 15.90
CA ASN A 42 -1.22 5.22 14.81
C ASN A 42 -0.93 4.17 13.73
N TYR A 43 -1.91 3.33 13.42
CA TYR A 43 -1.78 2.33 12.35
C TYR A 43 -2.70 2.64 11.15
N GLU A 44 -3.33 3.80 11.12
CA GLU A 44 -4.30 4.17 10.07
C GLU A 44 -3.66 4.24 8.68
N ASN A 45 -2.37 4.54 8.62
CA ASN A 45 -1.63 4.68 7.37
C ASN A 45 -0.71 3.50 7.08
N PHE A 46 -0.73 2.50 7.95
CA PHE A 46 0.17 1.34 7.85
C PHE A 46 0.12 0.68 6.48
N HIS A 47 -1.08 0.43 5.98
CA HIS A 47 -1.25 -0.30 4.72
C HIS A 47 -0.71 0.48 3.51
N ILE A 48 -0.76 1.81 3.53
CA ILE A 48 -0.17 2.64 2.47
C ILE A 48 1.35 2.52 2.50
N GLN A 49 1.94 2.68 3.68
CA GLN A 49 3.39 2.54 3.87
C GLN A 49 3.86 1.13 3.50
N PHE A 50 3.11 0.13 3.93
CA PHE A 50 3.41 -1.27 3.65
C PHE A 50 3.42 -1.56 2.14
N LEU A 51 2.39 -1.12 1.42
CA LEU A 51 2.30 -1.37 -0.03
C LEU A 51 3.39 -0.65 -0.80
N TRP A 52 3.74 0.56 -0.39
CA TRP A 52 4.85 1.28 -1.02
C TRP A 52 6.15 0.49 -0.89
N ASN A 53 6.46 0.04 0.33
CA ASN A 53 7.69 -0.69 0.60
C ASN A 53 7.68 -2.09 -0.01
N LEU A 54 6.54 -2.77 0.01
CA LEU A 54 6.41 -4.10 -0.57
C LEU A 54 6.77 -4.12 -2.06
N ALA A 55 6.39 -3.08 -2.80
CA ALA A 55 6.69 -2.98 -4.23
C ALA A 55 8.19 -3.08 -4.51
N SER A 56 9.02 -2.55 -3.62
CA SER A 56 10.48 -2.65 -3.72
C SER A 56 10.94 -4.10 -3.68
N PHE A 57 10.39 -4.88 -2.76
CA PHE A 57 10.76 -6.30 -2.64
C PHE A 57 10.21 -7.14 -3.80
N LEU A 58 9.13 -6.69 -4.43
CA LEU A 58 8.55 -7.37 -5.58
C LEU A 58 9.18 -6.93 -6.91
N GLY A 59 10.04 -5.92 -6.88
CA GLY A 59 10.84 -5.52 -8.04
C GLY A 59 10.21 -4.49 -8.97
N PHE A 60 9.09 -3.86 -8.58
CA PHE A 60 8.47 -2.86 -9.45
C PHE A 60 8.25 -1.50 -8.77
N ALA A 61 8.98 -1.21 -7.69
CA ALA A 61 8.84 0.06 -7.00
C ALA A 61 9.10 1.25 -7.93
N PRO A 62 8.25 2.31 -7.87
CA PRO A 62 8.55 3.53 -8.62
C PRO A 62 9.76 4.23 -7.99
N GLY A 63 10.48 5.03 -8.78
CA GLY A 63 11.63 5.76 -8.28
C GLY A 63 11.27 6.89 -7.33
N SER A 64 10.05 7.42 -7.44
CA SER A 64 9.54 8.50 -6.59
C SER A 64 8.02 8.50 -6.63
N THR A 65 7.41 9.31 -5.76
CA THR A 65 5.96 9.47 -5.77
C THR A 65 5.50 10.21 -7.03
N GLU A 66 6.30 11.11 -7.55
CA GLU A 66 6.03 11.77 -8.83
C GLU A 66 6.02 10.75 -9.97
N GLU A 67 6.96 9.81 -9.98
CA GLU A 67 7.00 8.75 -10.99
C GLU A 67 5.79 7.84 -10.90
N LEU A 68 5.35 7.50 -9.68
CA LEU A 68 4.12 6.75 -9.47
C LEU A 68 2.94 7.47 -10.13
N ILE A 69 2.78 8.76 -9.83
CA ILE A 69 1.67 9.55 -10.36
C ILE A 69 1.76 9.66 -11.88
N ASP A 70 2.96 9.83 -12.44
CA ASP A 70 3.15 9.88 -13.89
C ASP A 70 2.72 8.58 -14.55
N GLN A 71 3.07 7.43 -13.97
CA GLN A 71 2.63 6.13 -14.49
C GLN A 71 1.10 5.99 -14.44
N LEU A 72 0.48 6.46 -13.36
CA LEU A 72 -0.97 6.42 -13.23
C LEU A 72 -1.65 7.31 -14.28
N LYS A 73 -1.09 8.49 -14.55
CA LYS A 73 -1.60 9.39 -15.59
C LYS A 73 -1.47 8.77 -16.97
N GLN A 74 -0.33 8.18 -17.27
CA GLN A 74 -0.08 7.51 -18.55
C GLN A 74 -1.05 6.34 -18.77
N SER A 75 -1.47 5.71 -17.69
CA SER A 75 -2.45 4.60 -17.72
C SER A 75 -3.88 5.08 -17.64
N GLN A 76 -4.11 6.40 -17.68
CA GLN A 76 -5.43 7.02 -17.67
C GLN A 76 -6.24 6.75 -16.38
N PHE A 77 -5.54 6.58 -15.26
CA PHE A 77 -6.20 6.47 -13.97
C PHE A 77 -6.75 7.84 -13.55
N SER A 78 -8.05 7.96 -13.46
CA SER A 78 -8.71 9.25 -13.20
C SER A 78 -8.33 9.85 -11.85
N GLY A 79 -8.03 9.03 -10.86
CA GLY A 79 -7.63 9.48 -9.51
C GLY A 79 -6.23 10.04 -9.42
N ALA A 80 -5.41 9.95 -10.50
CA ALA A 80 -4.02 10.39 -10.45
C ALA A 80 -3.88 11.90 -10.18
N ASN A 81 -4.84 12.69 -10.63
CA ASN A 81 -4.78 14.15 -10.50
C ASN A 81 -5.04 14.66 -9.09
N VAL A 82 -5.65 13.86 -8.22
CA VAL A 82 -5.99 14.27 -6.86
C VAL A 82 -4.98 13.79 -5.82
N ILE A 83 -4.04 12.93 -6.20
CA ILE A 83 -3.01 12.44 -5.28
C ILE A 83 -1.97 13.54 -5.07
N ASP A 84 -1.74 13.88 -3.80
CA ASP A 84 -0.71 14.85 -3.42
C ASP A 84 0.63 14.12 -3.31
N ALA A 85 1.51 14.34 -4.28
CA ALA A 85 2.81 13.66 -4.35
C ALA A 85 3.69 13.96 -3.14
N LYS A 86 3.70 15.20 -2.68
CA LYS A 86 4.51 15.61 -1.54
C LYS A 86 4.01 14.94 -0.25
N LEU A 87 2.70 14.96 -0.04
CA LEU A 87 2.08 14.31 1.12
C LEU A 87 2.40 12.82 1.12
N LEU A 88 2.23 12.15 -0.02
CA LEU A 88 2.51 10.74 -0.15
C LEU A 88 3.99 10.45 0.11
N SER A 89 4.89 11.27 -0.43
CA SER A 89 6.33 11.11 -0.20
C SER A 89 6.68 11.18 1.28
N GLU A 90 6.14 12.16 1.99
CA GLU A 90 6.38 12.29 3.44
C GLU A 90 5.82 11.09 4.20
N LEU A 91 4.64 10.63 3.83
CA LEU A 91 4.00 9.50 4.48
C LEU A 91 4.79 8.20 4.31
N VAL A 92 5.22 7.90 3.08
CA VAL A 92 5.93 6.63 2.82
C VAL A 92 7.35 6.61 3.37
N MET A 93 7.94 7.78 3.58
CA MET A 93 9.26 7.90 4.21
C MET A 93 9.21 7.88 5.74
N ALA A 94 8.04 8.06 6.33
CA ALA A 94 7.86 8.00 7.77
C ALA A 94 7.94 6.54 8.25
N ASN A 95 8.33 6.36 9.50
CA ASN A 95 8.32 5.03 10.13
C ASN A 95 6.87 4.62 10.47
N TYR A 96 6.65 3.31 10.55
CA TYR A 96 5.37 2.82 11.05
C TYR A 96 5.09 3.42 12.44
N GLY A 97 3.87 3.86 12.65
CA GLY A 97 3.44 4.36 13.93
C GLY A 97 3.75 5.84 14.19
N GLU A 98 4.48 6.51 13.31
CA GLU A 98 4.66 7.95 13.42
C GLU A 98 3.33 8.67 13.22
N PRO A 99 2.96 9.62 14.10
CA PRO A 99 1.77 10.43 13.87
C PRO A 99 1.88 11.20 12.56
N PHE A 100 0.83 11.16 11.76
CA PHE A 100 0.82 11.84 10.47
C PHE A 100 -0.59 12.37 10.20
N ILE A 101 -0.68 13.68 9.93
CA ILE A 101 -1.97 14.33 9.70
C ILE A 101 -2.35 14.18 8.24
N ILE A 102 -3.34 13.33 7.98
CA ILE A 102 -3.86 13.07 6.64
C ILE A 102 -5.37 12.87 6.74
N SER A 103 -6.12 13.44 5.81
CA SER A 103 -7.57 13.26 5.79
C SER A 103 -7.93 11.88 5.28
N ARG A 104 -9.17 11.45 5.56
CA ARG A 104 -9.70 10.20 5.01
C ARG A 104 -9.69 10.20 3.49
N SER A 105 -10.07 11.32 2.88
CA SER A 105 -10.06 11.45 1.42
C SER A 105 -8.67 11.26 0.86
N GLN A 106 -7.68 11.91 1.44
CA GLN A 106 -6.29 11.77 1.00
C GLN A 106 -5.77 10.35 1.17
N ARG A 107 -6.11 9.72 2.30
CA ARG A 107 -5.73 8.32 2.54
C ARG A 107 -6.33 7.39 1.49
N LYS A 108 -7.59 7.58 1.20
CA LYS A 108 -8.31 6.80 0.19
C LYS A 108 -7.73 7.02 -1.21
N GLU A 109 -7.43 8.27 -1.56
CA GLU A 109 -6.82 8.63 -2.84
C GLU A 109 -5.46 7.96 -3.02
N CYS A 110 -4.60 8.03 -2.00
CA CYS A 110 -3.29 7.40 -2.03
C CYS A 110 -3.39 5.88 -2.15
N LEU A 111 -4.27 5.27 -1.37
CA LEU A 111 -4.45 3.83 -1.39
C LEU A 111 -5.00 3.36 -2.75
N SER A 112 -5.99 4.06 -3.29
CA SER A 112 -6.55 3.71 -4.60
C SER A 112 -5.48 3.78 -5.69
N GLY A 113 -4.62 4.80 -5.64
CA GLY A 113 -3.52 4.94 -6.59
C GLY A 113 -2.52 3.79 -6.49
N LEU A 114 -2.14 3.41 -5.26
CA LEU A 114 -1.22 2.29 -5.06
C LEU A 114 -1.82 0.97 -5.54
N LEU A 115 -3.10 0.73 -5.28
CA LEU A 115 -3.75 -0.49 -5.75
C LEU A 115 -3.81 -0.56 -7.26
N TYR A 116 -4.12 0.57 -7.91
CA TYR A 116 -4.11 0.63 -9.36
C TYR A 116 -2.70 0.37 -9.90
N PHE A 117 -1.68 0.94 -9.26
CA PHE A 117 -0.29 0.72 -9.62
C PHE A 117 0.07 -0.77 -9.53
N TYR A 118 -0.34 -1.46 -8.47
CA TYR A 118 -0.15 -2.90 -8.35
C TYR A 118 -0.82 -3.66 -9.50
N ARG A 119 -2.03 -3.26 -9.89
CA ARG A 119 -2.73 -3.89 -11.00
C ARG A 119 -2.01 -3.71 -12.34
N LEU A 120 -1.30 -2.59 -12.51
CA LEU A 120 -0.50 -2.36 -13.71
C LEU A 120 0.69 -3.31 -13.80
N HIS A 121 1.25 -3.71 -12.67
CA HIS A 121 2.48 -4.50 -12.62
C HIS A 121 2.23 -5.99 -12.35
N ILE A 122 1.07 -6.36 -11.85
CA ILE A 122 0.74 -7.74 -11.50
C ILE A 122 -0.52 -8.14 -12.24
N GLU A 123 -0.34 -8.95 -13.28
CA GLU A 123 -1.42 -9.34 -14.20
C GLU A 123 -2.57 -10.05 -13.48
N SER A 124 -2.27 -10.88 -12.51
CA SER A 124 -3.28 -11.68 -11.78
C SER A 124 -3.89 -10.95 -10.58
N PHE A 125 -3.60 -9.66 -10.41
CA PHE A 125 -4.01 -8.94 -9.20
C PHE A 125 -5.54 -8.87 -9.06
N GLY A 126 -6.24 -8.46 -10.12
CA GLY A 126 -7.70 -8.42 -10.14
C GLY A 126 -8.32 -7.50 -9.10
N GLU A 127 -9.54 -7.82 -8.69
CA GLU A 127 -10.26 -7.07 -7.67
C GLU A 127 -10.03 -7.67 -6.28
N LEU A 128 -10.07 -6.81 -5.26
CA LEU A 128 -9.89 -7.21 -3.87
C LEU A 128 -11.24 -7.32 -3.18
N ARG A 129 -11.55 -8.50 -2.64
CA ARG A 129 -12.81 -8.77 -1.94
C ARG A 129 -12.93 -7.98 -0.64
N SER A 130 -11.80 -7.73 0.03
CA SER A 130 -11.77 -7.01 1.30
C SER A 130 -11.80 -5.50 1.14
N TRP A 131 -11.79 -4.97 -0.09
CA TRP A 131 -11.74 -3.53 -0.35
C TRP A 131 -12.93 -2.78 0.24
N GLU A 132 -14.13 -3.31 0.04
CA GLU A 132 -15.36 -2.69 0.57
C GLU A 132 -15.34 -2.62 2.08
N ILE A 133 -14.91 -3.70 2.74
CA ILE A 133 -14.80 -3.75 4.20
C ILE A 133 -13.81 -2.71 4.70
N LEU A 134 -12.66 -2.61 4.04
CA LEU A 134 -11.64 -1.64 4.39
C LEU A 134 -12.16 -0.21 4.22
N GLN A 135 -12.89 0.07 3.15
CA GLN A 135 -13.47 1.39 2.92
C GLN A 135 -14.45 1.79 4.03
N GLU A 136 -15.27 0.86 4.50
CA GLU A 136 -16.20 1.12 5.60
C GLU A 136 -15.45 1.47 6.88
N VAL A 137 -14.36 0.77 7.17
CA VAL A 137 -13.56 1.03 8.37
C VAL A 137 -12.84 2.36 8.27
N MET A 138 -12.40 2.73 7.07
CA MET A 138 -11.71 4.01 6.82
C MET A 138 -12.69 5.18 6.74
N ALA A 139 -13.93 4.90 6.50
CA ALA A 139 -14.97 5.92 6.50
C ALA A 139 -15.37 6.28 7.93
#